data_4c0290b1d5446b0af7a923a28e6c502f
#
_entry.id   4c0290b1d5446b0af7a923a28e6c502f
#
_cell.length_a   1.000
_cell.length_b   1.000
_cell.length_c   1.000
_cell.angle_alpha   90.00
_cell.angle_beta   90.00
_cell.angle_gamma   90.00
#
_symmetry.space_group_name_H-M   'P 1'
#
loop_
_entity.id
_entity.type
_entity.pdbx_description
1 polymer ?
#
loop_
_entity_poly.entity_id
_entity_poly.type
_entity_poly.pdbx_seq_one_letter_code
_entity_poly.pdbx_strand_id
1 'polypeptide(L)'
;TQWGGFTLQWYTQMFASRNIMAALQNTLLIAFLSALIATIIGTAASIAISSMKQIPQTIVMGITNIPMLNADIVTGISLMLAFIAFGVSLGFKTVLIAHITFNIPYVILSVMPKLKQTNKSTYEAAMDLGASPVYAFFKVVFPDILPGVLSGFLLAFTMSLDDFIITHF
;
A
#
# COMPACT_ATOMS: atom_id res chain seq x y z
N THR A 1 6.17 40.18 -16.08
CA THR A 1 5.00 39.28 -16.19
C THR A 1 3.76 40.06 -15.85
N GLN A 2 2.99 40.44 -16.88
CA GLN A 2 1.69 41.11 -16.68
C GLN A 2 0.63 40.06 -16.37
N TRP A 3 -0.21 40.36 -15.37
CA TRP A 3 -1.38 39.55 -15.01
C TRP A 3 -2.39 39.58 -16.18
N GLY A 4 -2.58 38.44 -16.85
CA GLY A 4 -3.44 38.29 -18.03
C GLY A 4 -4.89 37.91 -17.76
N GLY A 5 -5.35 37.90 -16.50
CA GLY A 5 -6.69 37.47 -16.10
C GLY A 5 -6.81 35.96 -15.86
N PHE A 6 -7.98 35.53 -15.38
CA PHE A 6 -8.31 34.10 -15.21
C PHE A 6 -8.59 33.46 -16.58
N THR A 7 -7.85 32.37 -16.91
CA THR A 7 -8.10 31.59 -18.12
C THR A 7 -8.10 30.09 -17.81
N LEU A 8 -9.04 29.36 -18.41
CA LEU A 8 -9.11 27.91 -18.34
C LEU A 8 -8.43 27.21 -19.52
N GLN A 9 -7.78 27.99 -20.41
CA GLN A 9 -7.11 27.46 -21.60
C GLN A 9 -6.03 26.41 -21.27
N TRP A 10 -5.33 26.58 -20.15
CA TRP A 10 -4.31 25.62 -19.72
C TRP A 10 -4.88 24.26 -19.37
N TYR A 11 -6.07 24.22 -18.78
CA TYR A 11 -6.77 22.97 -18.50
C TYR A 11 -7.22 22.27 -19.79
N THR A 12 -7.76 23.01 -20.75
CA THR A 12 -8.15 22.43 -22.03
C THR A 12 -6.94 21.92 -22.83
N GLN A 13 -5.80 22.64 -22.79
CA GLN A 13 -4.56 22.20 -23.41
C GLN A 13 -3.97 20.97 -22.71
N MET A 14 -4.05 20.89 -21.39
CA MET A 14 -3.61 19.72 -20.62
C MET A 14 -4.39 18.46 -21.02
N PHE A 15 -5.71 18.56 -21.08
CA PHE A 15 -6.58 17.43 -21.51
C PHE A 15 -6.43 17.07 -23.00
N ALA A 16 -6.04 18.03 -23.85
CA ALA A 16 -5.76 17.80 -25.26
C ALA A 16 -4.38 17.17 -25.49
N SER A 17 -3.48 17.27 -24.53
CA SER A 17 -2.12 16.71 -24.63
C SER A 17 -2.12 15.20 -24.45
N ARG A 18 -1.82 14.46 -25.52
CA ARG A 18 -1.77 12.99 -25.54
C ARG A 18 -0.73 12.43 -24.55
N ASN A 19 0.40 13.12 -24.39
CA ASN A 19 1.48 12.68 -23.51
C ASN A 19 1.08 12.81 -22.02
N ILE A 20 0.45 13.93 -21.65
CA ILE A 20 0.00 14.17 -20.27
C ILE A 20 -1.12 13.17 -19.92
N MET A 21 -2.04 12.92 -20.84
CA MET A 21 -3.12 11.98 -20.62
C MET A 21 -2.61 10.54 -20.48
N ALA A 22 -1.62 10.13 -21.29
CA ALA A 22 -0.99 8.81 -21.17
C ALA A 22 -0.23 8.68 -19.84
N ALA A 23 0.50 9.72 -19.41
CA ALA A 23 1.18 9.73 -18.12
C ALA A 23 0.19 9.61 -16.96
N LEU A 24 -0.91 10.37 -16.99
CA LEU A 24 -1.96 10.30 -15.97
C LEU A 24 -2.59 8.91 -15.88
N GLN A 25 -2.90 8.30 -17.02
CA GLN A 25 -3.44 6.94 -17.05
C GLN A 25 -2.46 5.92 -16.45
N ASN A 26 -1.18 5.99 -16.81
CA ASN A 26 -0.16 5.11 -16.25
C ASN A 26 0.00 5.28 -14.75
N THR A 27 0.04 6.53 -14.26
CA THR A 27 0.12 6.82 -12.83
C THR A 27 -1.09 6.26 -12.05
N LEU A 28 -2.30 6.51 -12.54
CA LEU A 28 -3.51 5.97 -11.92
C LEU A 28 -3.53 4.44 -11.93
N LEU A 29 -3.09 3.82 -13.00
CA LEU A 29 -3.04 2.36 -13.13
C LEU A 29 -2.00 1.76 -12.18
N ILE A 30 -0.79 2.34 -12.09
CA ILE A 30 0.23 1.91 -11.15
C ILE A 30 -0.26 2.09 -9.72
N ALA A 31 -0.81 3.25 -9.37
CA ALA A 31 -1.30 3.55 -8.04
C ALA A 31 -2.40 2.57 -7.61
N PHE A 32 -3.35 2.29 -8.49
CA PHE A 32 -4.44 1.35 -8.19
C PHE A 32 -3.95 -0.09 -8.04
N LEU A 33 -3.13 -0.57 -8.98
CA LEU A 33 -2.59 -1.93 -8.94
C LEU A 33 -1.65 -2.15 -7.74
N SER A 34 -0.75 -1.19 -7.48
CA SER A 34 0.16 -1.28 -6.35
C SER A 34 -0.59 -1.25 -5.01
N ALA A 35 -1.57 -0.37 -4.85
CA ALA A 35 -2.40 -0.29 -3.65
C ALA A 35 -3.20 -1.59 -3.44
N LEU A 36 -3.80 -2.14 -4.50
CA LEU A 36 -4.57 -3.39 -4.41
C LEU A 36 -3.69 -4.56 -3.96
N ILE A 37 -2.54 -4.75 -4.63
CA ILE A 37 -1.61 -5.84 -4.32
C ILE A 37 -1.00 -5.64 -2.94
N ALA A 38 -0.56 -4.43 -2.59
CA ALA A 38 -0.02 -4.11 -1.28
C ALA A 38 -1.05 -4.33 -0.16
N THR A 39 -2.34 -4.04 -0.42
CA THR A 39 -3.42 -4.29 0.54
C THR A 39 -3.62 -5.77 0.80
N ILE A 40 -3.60 -6.61 -0.22
CA ILE A 40 -3.71 -8.06 -0.07
C ILE A 40 -2.52 -8.61 0.75
N ILE A 41 -1.30 -8.27 0.33
CA ILE A 41 -0.07 -8.73 0.98
C ILE A 41 0.04 -8.17 2.41
N GLY A 42 -0.18 -6.87 2.59
CA GLY A 42 -0.10 -6.20 3.88
C GLY A 42 -1.15 -6.69 4.88
N THR A 43 -2.38 -7.00 4.42
CA THR A 43 -3.42 -7.60 5.26
C THR A 43 -3.03 -9.00 5.68
N ALA A 44 -2.56 -9.85 4.76
CA ALA A 44 -2.06 -11.18 5.08
C ALA A 44 -0.87 -11.14 6.05
N ALA A 45 0.08 -10.24 5.83
CA ALA A 45 1.20 -10.00 6.73
C ALA A 45 0.74 -9.55 8.12
N SER A 46 -0.24 -8.64 8.21
CA SER A 46 -0.81 -8.17 9.48
C SER A 46 -1.43 -9.32 10.29
N ILE A 47 -2.16 -10.21 9.64
CA ILE A 47 -2.76 -11.39 10.28
C ILE A 47 -1.66 -12.31 10.80
N ALA A 48 -0.64 -12.58 9.98
CA ALA A 48 0.49 -13.41 10.40
C ALA A 48 1.24 -12.79 11.58
N ILE A 49 1.54 -11.49 11.54
CA ILE A 49 2.21 -10.76 12.61
C ILE A 49 1.36 -10.76 13.89
N SER A 50 0.04 -10.59 13.78
CA SER A 50 -0.86 -10.57 14.94
C SER A 50 -0.94 -11.91 15.69
N SER A 51 -0.65 -13.02 15.00
CA SER A 51 -0.60 -14.37 15.58
C SER A 51 0.75 -14.71 16.23
N MET A 52 1.76 -13.87 16.06
CA MET A 52 3.09 -14.09 16.66
C MET A 52 3.09 -13.79 18.16
N LYS A 53 4.05 -14.39 18.89
CA LYS A 53 4.33 -14.01 20.29
C LYS A 53 4.83 -12.56 20.35
N GLN A 54 4.69 -11.93 21.51
CA GLN A 54 4.99 -10.48 21.69
C GLN A 54 6.39 -10.07 21.22
N ILE A 55 7.43 -10.84 21.57
CA ILE A 55 8.82 -10.48 21.24
C ILE A 55 9.05 -10.45 19.71
N PRO A 56 8.81 -11.55 18.94
CA PRO A 56 8.98 -11.51 17.49
C PRO A 56 8.02 -10.51 16.81
N GLN A 57 6.80 -10.33 17.31
CA GLN A 57 5.87 -9.33 16.81
C GLN A 57 6.46 -7.91 16.90
N THR A 58 7.03 -7.54 18.05
CA THR A 58 7.64 -6.22 18.26
C THR A 58 8.84 -6.01 17.33
N ILE A 59 9.68 -7.03 17.14
CA ILE A 59 10.83 -6.96 16.24
C ILE A 59 10.37 -6.76 14.79
N VAL A 60 9.42 -7.57 14.32
CA VAL A 60 8.91 -7.47 12.95
C VAL A 60 8.25 -6.11 12.71
N MET A 61 7.43 -5.62 13.66
CA MET A 61 6.83 -4.30 13.57
C MET A 61 7.87 -3.18 13.57
N GLY A 62 8.94 -3.31 14.36
CA GLY A 62 10.08 -2.39 14.33
C GLY A 62 10.73 -2.33 12.95
N ILE A 63 11.01 -3.48 12.35
CA ILE A 63 11.59 -3.57 10.99
C ILE A 63 10.64 -3.00 9.94
N THR A 64 9.34 -3.27 10.06
CA THR A 64 8.32 -2.74 9.14
C THR A 64 8.24 -1.20 9.16
N ASN A 65 8.56 -0.58 10.29
CA ASN A 65 8.56 0.88 10.42
C ASN A 65 9.81 1.56 9.85
N ILE A 66 10.92 0.83 9.65
CA ILE A 66 12.19 1.42 9.15
C ILE A 66 12.00 2.15 7.81
N PRO A 67 11.37 1.57 6.77
CA PRO A 67 11.18 2.27 5.51
C PRO A 67 10.42 3.59 5.63
N MET A 68 9.49 3.69 6.58
CA MET A 68 8.67 4.88 6.79
C MET A 68 9.44 6.03 7.46
N LEU A 69 10.55 5.73 8.15
CA LEU A 69 11.41 6.72 8.78
C LEU A 69 12.46 7.29 7.81
N ASN A 70 12.71 6.58 6.71
CA ASN A 70 13.64 7.02 5.68
C ASN A 70 12.98 8.03 4.75
N ALA A 71 13.78 8.96 4.21
CA ALA A 71 13.31 9.82 3.13
C ALA A 71 13.00 8.98 1.88
N ASP A 72 11.88 9.27 1.22
CA ASP A 72 11.41 8.54 0.03
C ASP A 72 12.47 8.44 -1.07
N ILE A 73 13.27 9.50 -1.23
CA ILE A 73 14.38 9.55 -2.19
C ILE A 73 15.45 8.48 -1.89
N VAL A 74 15.75 8.22 -0.62
CA VAL A 74 16.74 7.19 -0.22
C VAL A 74 16.20 5.80 -0.55
N THR A 75 14.94 5.56 -0.25
CA THR A 75 14.26 4.29 -0.57
C THR A 75 14.16 4.08 -2.08
N GLY A 76 13.77 5.11 -2.84
CA GLY A 76 13.69 5.06 -4.29
C GLY A 76 15.02 4.74 -4.96
N ILE A 77 16.09 5.48 -4.59
CA ILE A 77 17.44 5.25 -5.13
C ILE A 77 17.96 3.86 -4.74
N SER A 78 17.72 3.42 -3.51
CA SER A 78 18.15 2.10 -3.05
C SER A 78 17.49 0.97 -3.83
N LEU A 79 16.19 1.06 -4.12
CA LEU A 79 15.46 0.10 -4.94
C LEU A 79 15.95 0.13 -6.39
N MET A 80 16.16 1.31 -6.96
CA MET A 80 16.72 1.45 -8.31
C MET A 80 18.09 0.76 -8.42
N LEU A 81 19.00 1.04 -7.49
CA LEU A 81 20.32 0.41 -7.48
C LEU A 81 20.24 -1.11 -7.30
N ALA A 82 19.32 -1.59 -6.47
CA ALA A 82 19.08 -3.01 -6.31
C ALA A 82 18.61 -3.65 -7.64
N PHE A 83 17.64 -3.06 -8.35
CA PHE A 83 17.20 -3.56 -9.65
C PHE A 83 18.33 -3.60 -10.68
N ILE A 84 19.17 -2.57 -10.74
CA ILE A 84 20.34 -2.52 -11.63
C ILE A 84 21.34 -3.62 -11.26
N ALA A 85 21.63 -3.81 -9.96
CA ALA A 85 22.55 -4.83 -9.48
C ALA A 85 22.08 -6.26 -9.83
N PHE A 86 20.76 -6.50 -9.84
CA PHE A 86 20.18 -7.77 -10.26
C PHE A 86 19.97 -7.88 -11.79
N GLY A 87 20.42 -6.90 -12.56
CA GLY A 87 20.29 -6.91 -14.03
C GLY A 87 18.85 -6.77 -14.54
N VAL A 88 17.96 -6.24 -13.71
CA VAL A 88 16.54 -6.02 -14.07
C VAL A 88 16.44 -4.68 -14.79
N SER A 89 15.88 -4.67 -16.00
CA SER A 89 15.64 -3.45 -16.76
C SER A 89 14.59 -2.58 -16.07
N LEU A 90 14.90 -1.29 -15.91
CA LEU A 90 13.96 -0.33 -15.33
C LEU A 90 12.76 -0.10 -16.27
N GLY A 91 11.56 0.01 -15.71
CA GLY A 91 10.33 0.19 -16.47
C GLY A 91 9.09 -0.02 -15.61
N PHE A 92 7.92 -0.12 -16.26
CA PHE A 92 6.64 -0.25 -15.58
C PHE A 92 6.60 -1.33 -14.48
N LYS A 93 7.20 -2.50 -14.71
CA LYS A 93 7.21 -3.60 -13.74
C LYS A 93 8.03 -3.28 -12.50
N THR A 94 9.19 -2.66 -12.65
CA THR A 94 10.07 -2.28 -11.54
C THR A 94 9.47 -1.17 -10.72
N VAL A 95 8.84 -0.17 -11.35
CA VAL A 95 8.08 0.89 -10.67
C VAL A 95 6.92 0.28 -9.87
N LEU A 96 6.14 -0.62 -10.48
CA LEU A 96 5.03 -1.28 -9.80
C LEU A 96 5.50 -2.06 -8.56
N ILE A 97 6.59 -2.84 -8.68
CA ILE A 97 7.16 -3.61 -7.55
C ILE A 97 7.66 -2.67 -6.45
N ALA A 98 8.31 -1.57 -6.82
CA ALA A 98 8.79 -0.57 -5.88
C ALA A 98 7.63 0.06 -5.09
N HIS A 99 6.56 0.47 -5.78
CA HIS A 99 5.35 1.01 -5.13
C HIS A 99 4.65 -0.02 -4.23
N ILE A 100 4.57 -1.29 -4.63
CA ILE A 100 4.02 -2.36 -3.79
C ILE A 100 4.86 -2.49 -2.50
N THR A 101 6.19 -2.59 -2.64
CA THR A 101 7.10 -2.75 -1.50
C THR A 101 7.00 -1.60 -0.52
N PHE A 102 6.94 -0.37 -1.04
CA PHE A 102 6.81 0.85 -0.23
C PHE A 102 5.45 0.93 0.49
N ASN A 103 4.37 0.50 -0.16
CA ASN A 103 3.02 0.60 0.38
C ASN A 103 2.68 -0.46 1.45
N ILE A 104 3.33 -1.64 1.45
CA ILE A 104 3.04 -2.72 2.40
C ILE A 104 3.10 -2.26 3.87
N PRO A 105 4.13 -1.53 4.36
CA PRO A 105 4.19 -1.05 5.74
C PRO A 105 2.98 -0.20 6.13
N TYR A 106 2.52 0.69 5.27
CA TYR A 106 1.37 1.57 5.52
C TYR A 106 0.07 0.78 5.69
N VAL A 107 -0.12 -0.26 4.87
CA VAL A 107 -1.26 -1.17 5.02
C VAL A 107 -1.18 -1.94 6.33
N ILE A 108 0.00 -2.47 6.69
CA ILE A 108 0.19 -3.19 7.96
C ILE A 108 -0.18 -2.29 9.15
N LEU A 109 0.26 -1.02 9.15
CA LEU A 109 -0.04 -0.07 10.22
C LEU A 109 -1.52 0.31 10.29
N SER A 110 -2.23 0.28 9.16
CA SER A 110 -3.67 0.57 9.13
C SER A 110 -4.51 -0.62 9.60
N VAL A 111 -4.10 -1.85 9.27
CA VAL A 111 -4.85 -3.08 9.59
C VAL A 111 -4.55 -3.56 11.02
N MET A 112 -3.31 -3.45 11.49
CA MET A 112 -2.87 -3.98 12.79
C MET A 112 -3.68 -3.49 13.99
N PRO A 113 -4.04 -2.17 14.11
CA PRO A 113 -4.88 -1.70 15.20
C PRO A 113 -6.27 -2.35 15.21
N LYS A 114 -6.84 -2.60 14.03
CA LYS A 114 -8.15 -3.26 13.92
C LYS A 114 -8.08 -4.73 14.34
N LEU A 115 -7.05 -5.45 13.93
CA LEU A 115 -6.82 -6.81 14.40
C LEU A 115 -6.66 -6.90 15.92
N LYS A 116 -6.01 -5.92 16.56
CA LYS A 116 -5.88 -5.86 18.02
C LYS A 116 -7.19 -5.53 18.74
N GLN A 117 -8.11 -4.83 18.08
CA GLN A 117 -9.43 -4.48 18.62
C GLN A 117 -10.44 -5.63 18.44
N THR A 118 -10.22 -6.53 17.48
CA THR A 118 -11.12 -7.68 17.24
C THR A 118 -11.12 -8.62 18.44
N ASN A 119 -12.31 -8.97 18.89
CA ASN A 119 -12.47 -9.87 20.03
C ASN A 119 -12.22 -11.33 19.64
N LYS A 120 -11.13 -11.88 20.16
CA LYS A 120 -10.75 -13.29 19.89
C LYS A 120 -11.82 -14.28 20.37
N SER A 121 -12.54 -13.97 21.44
CA SER A 121 -13.60 -14.83 21.98
C SER A 121 -14.74 -15.06 20.97
N THR A 122 -15.04 -14.08 20.11
CA THR A 122 -16.07 -14.24 19.08
C THR A 122 -15.63 -15.24 18.01
N TYR A 123 -14.35 -15.20 17.63
CA TYR A 123 -13.78 -16.19 16.71
C TYR A 123 -13.77 -17.59 17.31
N GLU A 124 -13.35 -17.74 18.58
CA GLU A 124 -13.33 -19.00 19.31
C GLU A 124 -14.74 -19.57 19.46
N ALA A 125 -15.72 -18.75 19.85
CA ALA A 125 -17.13 -19.15 19.95
C ALA A 125 -17.70 -19.65 18.61
N ALA A 126 -17.34 -19.03 17.49
CA ALA A 126 -17.75 -19.51 16.17
C ALA A 126 -17.18 -20.91 15.87
N MET A 127 -15.93 -21.17 16.26
CA MET A 127 -15.31 -22.49 16.11
C MET A 127 -15.93 -23.55 17.03
N ASP A 128 -16.27 -23.19 18.27
CA ASP A 128 -16.96 -24.08 19.21
C ASP A 128 -18.36 -24.49 18.71
N LEU A 129 -19.01 -23.62 17.93
CA LEU A 129 -20.27 -23.92 17.24
C LEU A 129 -20.08 -24.75 15.97
N GLY A 130 -18.86 -25.23 15.69
CA GLY A 130 -18.57 -26.12 14.55
C GLY A 130 -18.20 -25.43 13.25
N ALA A 131 -17.97 -24.11 13.27
CA ALA A 131 -17.48 -23.40 12.09
C ALA A 131 -16.02 -23.80 11.78
N SER A 132 -15.70 -23.99 10.49
CA SER A 132 -14.31 -24.17 10.09
C SER A 132 -13.50 -22.88 10.33
N PRO A 133 -12.17 -22.96 10.58
CA PRO A 133 -11.34 -21.78 10.81
C PRO A 133 -11.41 -20.73 9.70
N VAL A 134 -11.48 -21.17 8.45
CA VAL A 134 -11.61 -20.28 7.28
C VAL A 134 -12.96 -19.58 7.28
N TYR A 135 -14.05 -20.31 7.55
CA TYR A 135 -15.38 -19.74 7.62
C TYR A 135 -15.51 -18.72 8.77
N ALA A 136 -15.03 -19.07 9.96
CA ALA A 136 -15.01 -18.18 11.12
C ALA A 136 -14.20 -16.92 10.84
N PHE A 137 -13.04 -17.04 10.18
CA PHE A 137 -12.25 -15.88 9.76
C PHE A 137 -13.04 -14.93 8.86
N PHE A 138 -13.61 -15.42 7.75
CA PHE A 138 -14.31 -14.57 6.78
C PHE A 138 -15.65 -14.02 7.31
N LYS A 139 -16.30 -14.71 8.25
CA LYS A 139 -17.59 -14.27 8.81
C LYS A 139 -17.48 -13.40 10.05
N VAL A 140 -16.40 -13.55 10.83
CA VAL A 140 -16.22 -12.84 12.09
C VAL A 140 -15.07 -11.83 11.99
N VAL A 141 -13.85 -12.30 11.70
CA VAL A 141 -12.66 -11.45 11.77
C VAL A 141 -12.59 -10.46 10.60
N PHE A 142 -12.85 -10.94 9.37
CA PHE A 142 -12.69 -10.12 8.17
C PHE A 142 -13.61 -8.89 8.14
N PRO A 143 -14.91 -8.97 8.48
CA PRO A 143 -15.77 -7.81 8.58
C PRO A 143 -15.29 -6.78 9.61
N ASP A 144 -14.78 -7.24 10.76
CA ASP A 144 -14.26 -6.37 11.81
C ASP A 144 -13.02 -5.58 11.38
N ILE A 145 -12.13 -6.22 10.61
CA ILE A 145 -10.91 -5.56 10.12
C ILE A 145 -11.11 -4.79 8.82
N LEU A 146 -12.22 -4.98 8.13
CA LEU A 146 -12.50 -4.38 6.82
C LEU A 146 -12.32 -2.85 6.80
N PRO A 147 -12.75 -2.07 7.82
CA PRO A 147 -12.47 -0.64 7.85
C PRO A 147 -10.96 -0.32 7.85
N GLY A 148 -10.15 -1.13 8.54
CA GLY A 148 -8.69 -1.01 8.53
C GLY A 148 -8.08 -1.35 7.17
N VAL A 149 -8.60 -2.38 6.50
CA VAL A 149 -8.18 -2.79 5.15
C VAL A 149 -8.49 -1.69 4.14
N LEU A 150 -9.70 -1.12 4.19
CA LEU A 150 -10.10 -0.01 3.31
C LEU A 150 -9.27 1.24 3.57
N SER A 151 -9.03 1.59 4.83
CA SER A 151 -8.15 2.71 5.18
C SER A 151 -6.72 2.49 4.67
N GLY A 152 -6.20 1.27 4.81
CA GLY A 152 -4.88 0.88 4.29
C GLY A 152 -4.80 0.98 2.78
N PHE A 153 -5.84 0.53 2.06
CA PHE A 153 -5.93 0.66 0.61
C PHE A 153 -5.94 2.13 0.16
N LEU A 154 -6.78 2.97 0.78
CA LEU A 154 -6.86 4.39 0.44
C LEU A 154 -5.55 5.12 0.73
N LEU A 155 -4.90 4.80 1.86
CA LEU A 155 -3.61 5.37 2.21
C LEU A 155 -2.53 4.95 1.20
N ALA A 156 -2.43 3.67 0.87
CA ALA A 156 -1.50 3.15 -0.13
C ALA A 156 -1.74 3.76 -1.52
N PHE A 157 -3.01 3.91 -1.90
CA PHE A 157 -3.38 4.54 -3.17
C PHE A 157 -2.96 6.02 -3.22
N THR A 158 -3.23 6.78 -2.14
CA THR A 158 -2.86 8.20 -2.05
C THR A 158 -1.34 8.36 -2.06
N MET A 159 -0.60 7.56 -1.28
CA MET A 159 0.85 7.58 -1.26
C MET A 159 1.45 7.25 -2.63
N SER A 160 0.88 6.28 -3.34
CA SER A 160 1.35 5.92 -4.68
C SER A 160 1.04 6.99 -5.74
N LEU A 161 -0.01 7.80 -5.56
CA LEU A 161 -0.31 8.95 -6.44
C LEU A 161 0.66 10.12 -6.21
N ASP A 162 1.04 10.36 -4.96
CA ASP A 162 1.89 11.50 -4.58
C ASP A 162 3.38 11.21 -4.81
N ASP A 163 3.74 9.95 -5.01
CA ASP A 163 5.13 9.53 -5.15
C ASP A 163 5.69 9.84 -6.54
N PHE A 164 6.27 11.04 -6.65
CA PHE A 164 7.01 11.48 -7.82
C PHE A 164 8.39 10.79 -7.92
N ILE A 165 9.02 10.51 -6.79
CA ILE A 165 10.43 10.09 -6.72
C ILE A 165 10.61 8.68 -7.28
N ILE A 166 9.84 7.71 -6.80
CA ILE A 166 9.91 6.32 -7.27
C ILE A 166 9.49 6.23 -8.74
N THR A 167 8.55 7.07 -9.16
CA THR A 167 8.05 7.09 -10.55
C THR A 167 9.08 7.70 -11.52
N HIS A 168 9.93 8.63 -11.05
CA HIS A 168 10.91 9.32 -11.89
C HIS A 168 12.13 8.46 -12.23
N PHE A 169 12.48 7.50 -11.39
CA PHE A 169 13.59 6.58 -11.59
C PHE A 169 13.12 5.24 -12.18
#